data_1afbe980b315f91eac5db0e366ab9277
#
_entry.id   1afbe980b315f91eac5db0e366ab9277
#
_cell.length_a   1.000
_cell.length_b   1.000
_cell.length_c   1.000
_cell.angle_alpha   90.00
_cell.angle_beta   90.00
_cell.angle_gamma   90.00
#
_symmetry.space_group_name_H-M   'P 1'
#
loop_
_entity.id
_entity.type
_entity.pdbx_description
1 polymer ?
#
loop_
_entity_poly.entity_id
_entity_poly.type
_entity_poly.pdbx_seq_one_letter_code
_entity_poly.pdbx_strand_id
1 'polypeptide(L)'
;MIRITDKSLCCGCTACMNACPAQCIVMRRDREGFDYPVANPDLCRNCGKCTEICPMPDIKAHVHEESLSQEQSMKVIEEGGVIYAPSMNPDMTVGYAEVSDASEQAGLNDDMCVQSDLYATFEDVKYYLEDGRKVVFKGVPCYIAGLKAYLGGEQEGLTLIECGCHGVASPGL
;
A
#
# COMPACT_ATOMS: atom_id res chain seq x y z
N MET A 1 18.44 -11.03 -1.93
CA MET A 1 17.97 -10.06 -2.95
C MET A 1 16.68 -10.60 -3.57
N ILE A 2 15.60 -9.80 -3.55
CA ILE A 2 14.33 -10.21 -4.14
C ILE A 2 14.46 -10.40 -5.66
N ARG A 3 13.81 -11.45 -6.17
CA ARG A 3 13.67 -11.72 -7.61
C ARG A 3 12.27 -12.30 -7.84
N ILE A 4 11.49 -11.67 -8.69
CA ILE A 4 10.18 -12.16 -9.08
C ILE A 4 10.35 -12.99 -10.36
N THR A 5 10.35 -14.30 -10.19
CA THR A 5 10.42 -15.27 -11.30
C THR A 5 9.05 -15.66 -11.81
N ASP A 6 8.07 -15.67 -10.93
CA ASP A 6 6.65 -15.86 -11.22
C ASP A 6 5.91 -14.60 -10.80
N LYS A 7 5.36 -13.89 -11.77
CA LYS A 7 4.67 -12.61 -11.54
C LYS A 7 3.39 -12.76 -10.71
N SER A 8 2.75 -13.93 -10.75
CA SER A 8 1.56 -14.22 -9.94
C SER A 8 1.85 -14.22 -8.43
N LEU A 9 3.13 -14.33 -8.06
CA LEU A 9 3.59 -14.29 -6.66
C LEU A 9 3.98 -12.88 -6.19
N CYS A 10 3.57 -11.84 -6.91
CA CYS A 10 3.84 -10.46 -6.53
C CYS A 10 2.61 -9.58 -6.78
N CYS A 11 2.14 -8.90 -5.74
CA CYS A 11 1.01 -7.97 -5.82
C CYS A 11 1.42 -6.51 -6.00
N GLY A 12 2.72 -6.20 -6.05
CA GLY A 12 3.20 -4.82 -6.17
C GLY A 12 3.07 -3.96 -4.91
N CYS A 13 2.90 -4.56 -3.73
CA CYS A 13 2.62 -3.84 -2.46
C CYS A 13 3.75 -2.94 -1.95
N THR A 14 4.87 -2.83 -2.63
CA THR A 14 6.03 -1.99 -2.28
C THR A 14 6.74 -2.29 -0.95
N ALA A 15 6.24 -3.19 -0.10
CA ALA A 15 6.84 -3.49 1.21
C ALA A 15 8.35 -3.80 1.13
N CYS A 16 8.78 -4.58 0.14
CA CYS A 16 10.19 -4.93 -0.08
C CYS A 16 11.04 -3.72 -0.50
N MET A 17 10.46 -2.75 -1.20
CA MET A 17 11.13 -1.50 -1.60
C MET A 17 11.31 -0.60 -0.37
N ASN A 18 10.23 -0.30 0.34
CA ASN A 18 10.23 0.57 1.52
C ASN A 18 11.10 0.01 2.67
N ALA A 19 11.16 -1.31 2.83
CA ALA A 19 11.98 -1.94 3.87
C ALA A 19 13.47 -2.08 3.51
N CYS A 20 13.88 -1.72 2.29
CA CYS A 20 15.25 -1.92 1.85
C CYS A 20 16.23 -0.89 2.45
N PRO A 21 17.12 -1.28 3.40
CA PRO A 21 18.03 -0.32 4.05
C PRO A 21 19.11 0.22 3.11
N ALA A 22 19.30 -0.43 1.97
CA ALA A 22 20.23 0.02 0.93
C ALA A 22 19.53 0.80 -0.18
N GLN A 23 18.19 0.95 -0.10
CA GLN A 23 17.36 1.62 -1.13
C GLN A 23 17.67 1.16 -2.56
N CYS A 24 17.99 -0.14 -2.70
CA CYS A 24 18.42 -0.71 -3.97
C CYS A 24 17.27 -1.34 -4.78
N ILE A 25 16.03 -1.21 -4.31
CA ILE A 25 14.84 -1.77 -4.96
C ILE A 25 13.99 -0.62 -5.49
N VAL A 26 13.61 -0.72 -6.75
CA VAL A 26 12.66 0.20 -7.39
C VAL A 26 11.52 -0.60 -8.00
N MET A 27 10.31 -0.03 -8.03
CA MET A 27 9.22 -0.63 -8.78
C MET A 27 9.37 -0.29 -10.26
N ARG A 28 9.17 -1.27 -11.12
CA ARG A 28 9.21 -1.07 -12.57
C ARG A 28 7.99 -1.68 -13.22
N ARG A 29 7.36 -0.86 -14.05
CA ARG A 29 6.21 -1.22 -14.85
C ARG A 29 6.60 -2.19 -15.97
N ASP A 30 5.86 -3.28 -16.10
CA ASP A 30 6.02 -4.21 -17.19
C ASP A 30 5.18 -3.79 -18.42
N ARG A 31 5.15 -4.65 -19.44
CA ARG A 31 4.43 -4.37 -20.69
C ARG A 31 2.91 -4.35 -20.54
N GLU A 32 2.40 -5.01 -19.52
CA GLU A 32 0.97 -5.06 -19.17
C GLU A 32 0.56 -3.94 -18.22
N GLY A 33 1.53 -3.12 -17.75
CA GLY A 33 1.29 -2.01 -16.85
C GLY A 33 1.42 -2.34 -15.37
N PHE A 34 1.71 -3.59 -14.99
CA PHE A 34 1.91 -3.98 -13.59
C PHE A 34 3.30 -3.60 -13.10
N ASP A 35 3.35 -3.11 -11.85
CA ASP A 35 4.60 -2.74 -11.20
C ASP A 35 5.19 -3.91 -10.39
N TYR A 36 6.47 -4.19 -10.65
CA TYR A 36 7.24 -5.25 -9.97
C TYR A 36 8.56 -4.72 -9.41
N PRO A 37 9.04 -5.25 -8.27
CA PRO A 37 10.31 -4.83 -7.69
C PRO A 37 11.50 -5.32 -8.51
N VAL A 38 12.40 -4.40 -8.80
CA VAL A 38 13.69 -4.66 -9.45
C VAL A 38 14.80 -4.18 -8.53
N ALA A 39 15.67 -5.10 -8.12
CA ALA A 39 16.79 -4.78 -7.25
C ALA A 39 18.07 -4.52 -8.04
N ASN A 40 18.78 -3.42 -7.71
CA ASN A 40 20.13 -3.16 -8.22
C ASN A 40 21.14 -4.04 -7.47
N PRO A 41 21.83 -4.99 -8.16
CA PRO A 41 22.76 -5.90 -7.50
C PRO A 41 24.00 -5.20 -6.94
N ASP A 42 24.43 -4.10 -7.53
CA ASP A 42 25.65 -3.38 -7.11
C ASP A 42 25.46 -2.66 -5.78
N LEU A 43 24.23 -2.28 -5.45
CA LEU A 43 23.87 -1.63 -4.19
C LEU A 43 23.36 -2.62 -3.13
N CYS A 44 23.01 -3.84 -3.53
CA CYS A 44 22.38 -4.82 -2.67
C CYS A 44 23.38 -5.41 -1.65
N ARG A 45 23.05 -5.27 -0.36
CA ARG A 45 23.85 -5.83 0.76
C ARG A 45 23.52 -7.29 1.09
N ASN A 46 22.64 -7.93 0.33
CA ASN A 46 22.16 -9.30 0.54
C ASN A 46 21.64 -9.58 1.98
N CYS A 47 21.02 -8.58 2.62
CA CYS A 47 20.54 -8.69 4.01
C CYS A 47 19.29 -9.57 4.19
N GLY A 48 18.59 -9.95 3.11
CA GLY A 48 17.40 -10.81 3.15
C GLY A 48 16.08 -10.13 3.50
N LYS A 49 16.07 -8.90 4.02
CA LYS A 49 14.86 -8.21 4.49
C LYS A 49 13.72 -8.18 3.47
N CYS A 50 14.03 -7.92 2.21
CA CYS A 50 13.02 -7.84 1.15
C CYS A 50 12.27 -9.16 0.89
N THR A 51 12.88 -10.30 1.22
CA THR A 51 12.25 -11.62 1.10
C THR A 51 11.47 -11.96 2.38
N GLU A 52 12.02 -11.60 3.53
CA GLU A 52 11.41 -11.84 4.84
C GLU A 52 10.10 -11.04 5.00
N ILE A 53 10.09 -9.79 4.53
CA ILE A 53 8.93 -8.89 4.67
C ILE A 53 7.82 -9.14 3.65
N CYS A 54 8.07 -9.98 2.63
CA CYS A 54 7.10 -10.21 1.56
C CYS A 54 5.86 -10.93 2.09
N PRO A 55 4.66 -10.34 1.99
CA PRO A 55 3.45 -10.95 2.54
C PRO A 55 2.92 -12.09 1.66
N MET A 56 3.30 -12.17 0.40
CA MET A 56 2.68 -13.06 -0.59
C MET A 56 2.68 -14.55 -0.25
N PRO A 57 3.70 -15.13 0.42
CA PRO A 57 3.68 -16.55 0.77
C PRO A 57 2.53 -16.94 1.72
N ASP A 58 2.07 -15.99 2.53
CA ASP A 58 1.10 -16.24 3.61
C ASP A 58 -0.28 -15.62 3.34
N ILE A 59 -0.45 -14.91 2.22
CA ILE A 59 -1.73 -14.28 1.88
C ILE A 59 -2.75 -15.33 1.47
N LYS A 60 -3.87 -15.30 2.21
CA LYS A 60 -5.11 -15.96 1.79
C LYS A 60 -6.04 -14.87 1.23
N ALA A 61 -6.66 -15.17 0.08
CA ALA A 61 -7.70 -14.30 -0.45
C ALA A 61 -8.84 -14.16 0.58
N HIS A 62 -9.07 -12.96 1.07
CA HIS A 62 -10.18 -12.62 1.93
C HIS A 62 -11.20 -11.80 1.13
N VAL A 63 -12.48 -12.14 1.30
CA VAL A 63 -13.61 -11.42 0.69
C VAL A 63 -14.35 -10.63 1.80
N HIS A 64 -13.60 -10.02 2.70
CA HIS A 64 -14.19 -9.14 3.71
C HIS A 64 -14.14 -7.71 3.19
N GLU A 65 -15.30 -7.06 3.15
CA GLU A 65 -15.40 -5.63 2.91
C GLU A 65 -15.67 -4.94 4.24
N GLU A 66 -14.75 -4.12 4.67
CA GLU A 66 -14.96 -3.15 5.74
C GLU A 66 -15.05 -1.75 5.13
N SER A 67 -15.96 -0.94 5.62
CA SER A 67 -16.08 0.45 5.19
C SER A 67 -16.12 1.38 6.40
N LEU A 68 -15.44 2.51 6.29
CA LEU A 68 -15.64 3.62 7.20
C LEU A 68 -16.86 4.43 6.75
N SER A 69 -17.75 4.73 7.67
CA SER A 69 -18.78 5.73 7.40
C SER A 69 -18.13 7.09 7.21
N GLN A 70 -18.80 7.97 6.46
CA GLN A 70 -18.35 9.35 6.28
C GLN A 70 -18.16 10.07 7.64
N GLU A 71 -19.02 9.80 8.62
CA GLU A 71 -18.93 10.36 9.97
C GLU A 71 -17.66 9.90 10.70
N GLN A 72 -17.30 8.62 10.59
CA GLN A 72 -16.06 8.07 11.16
C GLN A 72 -14.82 8.66 10.52
N SER A 73 -14.83 8.84 9.19
CA SER A 73 -13.75 9.48 8.45
C SER A 73 -13.57 10.94 8.87
N MET A 74 -14.68 11.69 8.97
CA MET A 74 -14.66 13.08 9.44
C MET A 74 -14.06 13.19 10.83
N LYS A 75 -14.46 12.32 11.75
CA LYS A 75 -13.94 12.32 13.12
C LYS A 75 -12.44 12.10 13.18
N VAL A 76 -11.90 11.20 12.36
CA VAL A 76 -10.44 10.97 12.28
C VAL A 76 -9.71 12.25 11.86
N ILE A 77 -10.21 12.94 10.83
CA ILE A 77 -9.64 14.18 10.34
C ILE A 77 -9.75 15.31 11.35
N GLU A 78 -10.91 15.49 11.99
CA GLU A 78 -11.13 16.50 13.04
C GLU A 78 -10.20 16.32 14.24
N GLU A 79 -9.84 15.07 14.56
CA GLU A 79 -8.86 14.74 15.60
C GLU A 79 -7.40 14.89 15.14
N GLY A 80 -7.16 15.45 13.95
CA GLY A 80 -5.83 15.65 13.37
C GLY A 80 -5.20 14.39 12.77
N GLY A 81 -5.99 13.35 12.56
CA GLY A 81 -5.58 12.12 11.88
C GLY A 81 -5.47 12.27 10.37
N VAL A 82 -5.05 11.21 9.68
CA VAL A 82 -4.90 11.12 8.23
C VAL A 82 -5.52 9.84 7.71
N ILE A 83 -6.06 9.90 6.49
CA ILE A 83 -6.63 8.76 5.79
C ILE A 83 -5.84 8.53 4.50
N TYR A 84 -5.37 7.30 4.31
CA TYR A 84 -4.79 6.83 3.04
C TYR A 84 -5.77 5.90 2.36
N ALA A 85 -6.16 6.24 1.14
CA ALA A 85 -7.07 5.44 0.34
C ALA A 85 -6.73 5.51 -1.16
N PRO A 86 -7.15 4.50 -1.96
CA PRO A 86 -6.98 4.54 -3.40
C PRO A 86 -7.66 5.78 -4.00
N SER A 87 -6.98 6.42 -4.94
CA SER A 87 -7.50 7.60 -5.66
C SER A 87 -7.04 7.59 -7.10
N MET A 88 -7.89 8.09 -7.99
CA MET A 88 -7.55 8.24 -9.39
C MET A 88 -6.81 9.54 -9.62
N ASN A 89 -5.65 9.46 -10.23
CA ASN A 89 -4.85 10.60 -10.66
C ASN A 89 -5.43 11.24 -11.94
N PRO A 90 -5.08 12.49 -12.24
CA PRO A 90 -5.54 13.17 -13.47
C PRO A 90 -5.13 12.47 -14.77
N ASP A 91 -4.06 11.66 -14.75
CA ASP A 91 -3.57 10.87 -15.88
C ASP A 91 -4.22 9.48 -15.99
N MET A 92 -5.31 9.25 -15.23
CA MET A 92 -6.07 8.00 -15.18
C MET A 92 -5.29 6.82 -14.53
N THR A 93 -4.15 7.05 -13.91
CA THR A 93 -3.51 6.06 -13.04
C THR A 93 -4.15 6.04 -11.66
N VAL A 94 -4.02 4.93 -10.95
CA VAL A 94 -4.50 4.82 -9.57
C VAL A 94 -3.32 4.85 -8.63
N GLY A 95 -3.36 5.78 -7.69
CA GLY A 95 -2.40 5.89 -6.60
C GLY A 95 -3.09 5.84 -5.24
N TYR A 96 -2.37 6.23 -4.21
CA TYR A 96 -2.90 6.46 -2.89
C TYR A 96 -2.92 7.96 -2.60
N ALA A 97 -4.08 8.46 -2.20
CA ALA A 97 -4.21 9.83 -1.72
C ALA A 97 -4.13 9.88 -0.20
N GLU A 98 -3.42 10.88 0.28
CA GLU A 98 -3.49 11.32 1.67
C GLU A 98 -4.64 12.31 1.80
N VAL A 99 -5.53 12.07 2.75
CA VAL A 99 -6.64 12.97 3.10
C VAL A 99 -6.47 13.41 4.54
N SER A 100 -6.20 14.67 4.71
CA SER A 100 -6.07 15.35 6.01
C SER A 100 -7.05 16.50 6.19
N ASP A 101 -7.85 16.81 5.17
CA ASP A 101 -8.90 17.81 5.17
C ASP A 101 -10.23 17.22 4.69
N ALA A 102 -11.33 17.65 5.29
CA ALA A 102 -12.66 17.18 4.96
C ALA A 102 -13.09 17.47 3.51
N SER A 103 -12.54 18.51 2.90
CA SER A 103 -12.81 18.87 1.51
C SER A 103 -12.21 17.93 0.47
N GLU A 104 -11.18 17.17 0.87
CA GLU A 104 -10.45 16.23 0.00
C GLU A 104 -11.12 14.86 -0.11
N GLN A 105 -12.08 14.56 0.78
CA GLN A 105 -12.76 13.24 0.82
C GLN A 105 -13.53 12.89 -0.46
N ALA A 106 -13.97 13.88 -1.23
CA ALA A 106 -14.78 13.66 -2.43
C ALA A 106 -14.05 12.92 -3.57
N GLY A 107 -12.71 12.78 -3.46
CA GLY A 107 -11.87 12.10 -4.46
C GLY A 107 -11.56 10.63 -4.15
N LEU A 108 -11.98 10.12 -2.99
CA LEU A 108 -11.71 8.74 -2.60
C LEU A 108 -12.69 7.79 -3.28
N ASN A 109 -12.18 6.93 -4.13
CA ASN A 109 -12.96 5.90 -4.79
C ASN A 109 -12.84 4.56 -4.06
N ASP A 110 -13.99 3.92 -3.78
CA ASP A 110 -14.04 2.66 -3.04
C ASP A 110 -13.76 1.42 -3.90
N ASP A 111 -14.01 1.48 -5.21
CA ASP A 111 -14.05 0.32 -6.10
C ASP A 111 -12.95 0.31 -7.16
N MET A 112 -11.70 0.56 -6.77
CA MET A 112 -10.60 0.53 -7.73
C MET A 112 -10.05 -0.88 -7.93
N CYS A 113 -10.50 -1.55 -8.99
CA CYS A 113 -10.05 -2.88 -9.40
C CYS A 113 -8.76 -2.88 -10.25
N VAL A 114 -7.87 -1.91 -10.06
CA VAL A 114 -6.58 -1.83 -10.75
C VAL A 114 -5.43 -1.81 -9.74
N GLN A 115 -4.25 -2.25 -10.15
CA GLN A 115 -3.07 -2.12 -9.29
C GLN A 115 -2.79 -0.64 -9.03
N SER A 116 -2.82 -0.28 -7.74
CA SER A 116 -2.56 1.10 -7.30
C SER A 116 -1.08 1.29 -6.99
N ASP A 117 -0.57 2.47 -7.31
CA ASP A 117 0.78 2.85 -6.94
C ASP A 117 0.81 3.35 -5.49
N LEU A 118 1.56 2.65 -4.67
CA LEU A 118 1.72 2.98 -3.25
C LEU A 118 2.93 3.88 -2.97
N TYR A 119 3.88 3.98 -3.91
CA TYR A 119 5.13 4.76 -3.74
C TYR A 119 5.68 4.73 -2.30
N ALA A 120 5.75 5.90 -1.67
CA ALA A 120 6.22 6.11 -0.31
C ALA A 120 5.11 5.99 0.77
N THR A 121 3.88 5.63 0.40
CA THR A 121 2.73 5.62 1.33
C THR A 121 3.02 4.88 2.64
N PHE A 122 3.77 3.79 2.60
CA PHE A 122 4.12 3.04 3.82
C PHE A 122 5.09 3.81 4.72
N GLU A 123 6.00 4.59 4.14
CA GLU A 123 6.90 5.48 4.88
C GLU A 123 6.12 6.63 5.52
N ASP A 124 5.18 7.21 4.78
CA ASP A 124 4.33 8.30 5.26
C ASP A 124 3.42 7.84 6.41
N VAL A 125 2.77 6.68 6.25
CA VAL A 125 1.97 6.06 7.33
C VAL A 125 2.82 5.88 8.58
N LYS A 126 4.03 5.33 8.44
CA LYS A 126 4.95 5.14 9.56
C LYS A 126 5.32 6.46 10.22
N TYR A 127 5.63 7.49 9.43
CA TYR A 127 5.97 8.82 9.90
C TYR A 127 4.85 9.42 10.76
N TYR A 128 3.60 9.37 10.30
CA TYR A 128 2.46 9.91 11.04
C TYR A 128 2.15 9.12 12.33
N LEU A 129 2.34 7.80 12.32
CA LEU A 129 2.20 6.99 13.54
C LEU A 129 3.29 7.32 14.56
N GLU A 130 4.54 7.51 14.13
CA GLU A 130 5.65 7.93 15.00
C GLU A 130 5.45 9.34 15.55
N ASP A 131 4.76 10.22 14.82
CA ASP A 131 4.33 11.56 15.28
C ASP A 131 3.11 11.53 16.22
N GLY A 132 2.56 10.34 16.49
CA GLY A 132 1.42 10.14 17.40
C GLY A 132 0.05 10.47 16.79
N ARG A 133 -0.03 10.63 15.46
CA ARG A 133 -1.30 10.87 14.75
C ARG A 133 -2.04 9.56 14.52
N LYS A 134 -3.36 9.65 14.48
CA LYS A 134 -4.21 8.54 14.04
C LYS A 134 -4.12 8.40 12.53
N VAL A 135 -3.92 7.18 12.04
CA VAL A 135 -3.86 6.89 10.62
C VAL A 135 -4.91 5.83 10.28
N VAL A 136 -5.66 6.09 9.24
CA VAL A 136 -6.52 5.10 8.61
C VAL A 136 -5.91 4.72 7.27
N PHE A 137 -5.70 3.43 7.05
CA PHE A 137 -5.25 2.92 5.77
C PHE A 137 -6.31 1.98 5.20
N LYS A 138 -6.87 2.36 4.05
CA LYS A 138 -7.85 1.56 3.30
C LYS A 138 -7.17 0.89 2.12
N GLY A 139 -7.32 -0.42 1.98
CA GLY A 139 -6.68 -1.14 0.87
C GLY A 139 -7.07 -2.59 0.75
N VAL A 140 -6.66 -3.19 -0.35
CA VAL A 140 -6.86 -4.63 -0.59
C VAL A 140 -6.00 -5.47 0.37
N PRO A 141 -6.38 -6.75 0.64
CA PRO A 141 -5.73 -7.60 1.63
C PRO A 141 -4.20 -7.66 1.51
N CYS A 142 -3.69 -7.72 0.29
CA CYS A 142 -2.25 -7.81 0.05
C CYS A 142 -1.50 -6.51 0.41
N TYR A 143 -2.12 -5.35 0.25
CA TYR A 143 -1.53 -4.07 0.64
C TYR A 143 -1.55 -3.90 2.15
N ILE A 144 -2.65 -4.28 2.81
CA ILE A 144 -2.76 -4.32 4.27
C ILE A 144 -1.70 -5.26 4.86
N ALA A 145 -1.56 -6.46 4.32
CA ALA A 145 -0.55 -7.41 4.77
C ALA A 145 0.89 -6.87 4.55
N GLY A 146 1.12 -6.18 3.42
CA GLY A 146 2.40 -5.53 3.13
C GLY A 146 2.71 -4.40 4.12
N LEU A 147 1.73 -3.57 4.45
CA LEU A 147 1.88 -2.49 5.43
C LEU A 147 2.14 -3.06 6.84
N LYS A 148 1.36 -4.05 7.28
CA LYS A 148 1.58 -4.73 8.57
C LYS A 148 2.99 -5.32 8.67
N ALA A 149 3.45 -5.99 7.61
CA ALA A 149 4.80 -6.55 7.57
C ALA A 149 5.88 -5.45 7.63
N TYR A 150 5.68 -4.34 6.91
CA TYR A 150 6.59 -3.20 6.92
C TYR A 150 6.69 -2.53 8.29
N LEU A 151 5.57 -2.38 9.00
CA LEU A 151 5.50 -1.77 10.33
C LEU A 151 5.94 -2.74 11.45
N GLY A 152 6.11 -4.02 11.17
CA GLY A 152 6.48 -5.05 12.14
C GLY A 152 5.30 -5.56 12.99
N GLY A 153 4.08 -5.42 12.51
CA GLY A 153 2.84 -5.86 13.15
C GLY A 153 1.82 -4.74 13.32
N GLU A 154 0.87 -4.95 14.22
CA GLU A 154 -0.15 -3.96 14.56
C GLU A 154 0.46 -2.77 15.28
N GLN A 155 -0.02 -1.57 14.98
CA GLN A 155 0.45 -0.31 15.56
C GLN A 155 -0.70 0.40 16.27
N GLU A 156 -0.40 0.99 17.42
CA GLU A 156 -1.33 1.91 18.08
C GLU A 156 -1.59 3.13 17.20
N GLY A 157 -2.83 3.55 17.09
CA GLY A 157 -3.23 4.68 16.22
C GLY A 157 -3.48 4.30 14.76
N LEU A 158 -3.19 3.05 14.34
CA LEU A 158 -3.46 2.58 12.98
C LEU A 158 -4.80 1.84 12.92
N THR A 159 -5.68 2.31 12.07
CA THR A 159 -6.92 1.61 11.69
C THR A 159 -6.77 1.10 10.26
N LEU A 160 -6.99 -0.19 10.05
CA LEU A 160 -6.93 -0.83 8.74
C LEU A 160 -8.32 -1.16 8.26
N ILE A 161 -8.61 -0.80 7.00
CA ILE A 161 -9.89 -1.06 6.34
C ILE A 161 -9.64 -1.93 5.13
N GLU A 162 -10.16 -3.14 5.16
CA GLU A 162 -9.98 -4.10 4.09
C GLU A 162 -11.05 -3.93 3.02
N CYS A 163 -10.63 -3.67 1.78
CA CYS A 163 -11.50 -3.68 0.61
C CYS A 163 -11.59 -5.10 0.03
N GLY A 164 -12.77 -5.50 -0.39
CA GLY A 164 -12.96 -6.76 -1.11
C GLY A 164 -12.07 -6.83 -2.37
N CYS A 165 -11.38 -7.96 -2.57
CA CYS A 165 -10.49 -8.13 -3.71
C CYS A 165 -10.80 -9.41 -4.47
N HIS A 166 -11.21 -9.28 -5.72
CA HIS A 166 -11.42 -10.37 -6.68
C HIS A 166 -10.32 -10.46 -7.75
N GLY A 167 -9.18 -9.81 -7.49
CA GLY A 167 -8.11 -9.57 -8.45
C GLY A 167 -8.10 -8.13 -8.94
N VAL A 168 -7.00 -7.73 -9.54
CA VAL A 168 -6.82 -6.37 -10.07
C VAL A 168 -6.53 -6.42 -11.56
N ALA A 169 -7.11 -5.49 -12.29
CA ALA A 169 -6.81 -5.28 -13.70
C ALA A 169 -5.45 -4.57 -13.85
N SER A 170 -4.88 -4.70 -15.04
CA SER A 170 -3.67 -3.98 -15.40
C SER A 170 -3.95 -2.48 -15.51
N PRO A 171 -3.07 -1.60 -14.95
CA PRO A 171 -3.15 -0.16 -15.19
C PRO A 171 -2.89 0.25 -16.63
N GLY A 172 -2.40 -0.66 -17.48
CA GLY A 172 -2.10 -0.41 -18.88
C GLY A 172 -3.23 -0.75 -19.86
N LEU A 173 -4.43 -1.08 -19.36
CA LEU A 173 -5.62 -1.35 -20.18
C LEU A 173 -6.35 -0.07 -20.56
#